data_86d51a5621ac245adae9a3b628e4f195
#
_entry.id   86d51a5621ac245adae9a3b628e4f195
#
_cell.length_a   1.000
_cell.length_b   1.000
_cell.length_c   1.000
_cell.angle_alpha   90.00
_cell.angle_beta   90.00
_cell.angle_gamma   90.00
#
_symmetry.space_group_name_H-M   'P 1'
#
loop_
_entity.id
_entity.type
_entity.pdbx_description
1 polymer ?
#
loop_
_entity_poly.entity_id
_entity_poly.type
_entity_poly.pdbx_seq_one_letter_code
_entity_poly.pdbx_strand_id
1 'polypeptide(L)'
;MVMAASETKFHVLAVDDTLIDRKLIEKLLKTSSYQVTAVDSGTKALEFLGLNNNDHQDVEVNLIITDYCMPGMTGYDLLRKIKESSSFKDIPVVIMSSDNIPSRINRCLEGGAEEFFLKPVQLSDVNKLRPHLMKRTQTNVNKRKAMDEIVSPDRTRARYNELEVN
;
A
#
# COMPACT_ATOMS: atom_id res chain seq x y z
N MET A 1 23.88 -0.50 -21.02
CA MET A 1 23.49 -0.54 -21.02
C MET A 1 22.48 -0.41 -20.95
N VAL A 2 22.12 -0.22 -20.88
CA VAL A 2 21.35 -0.11 -20.98
C VAL A 2 20.35 -0.40 -20.65
N MET A 3 19.87 -0.70 -20.81
CA MET A 3 19.06 -0.93 -20.61
C MET A 3 18.30 -0.81 -19.69
N ALA A 4 18.50 -1.07 -19.23
CA ALA A 4 17.90 -0.84 -17.96
C ALA A 4 16.81 0.13 -18.02
N ALA A 5 16.83 0.90 -18.97
CA ALA A 5 15.78 1.89 -19.14
C ALA A 5 14.40 1.26 -19.07
N SER A 6 14.30 -0.01 -19.39
CA SER A 6 13.00 -0.64 -19.42
C SER A 6 12.52 -1.08 -18.04
N GLU A 7 13.36 -0.97 -17.02
CA GLU A 7 12.93 -1.40 -15.72
C GLU A 7 12.05 -0.38 -15.08
N THR A 8 10.90 -0.80 -14.67
CA THR A 8 9.95 0.06 -13.98
C THR A 8 10.10 -0.13 -12.49
N LYS A 9 10.36 0.94 -11.77
CA LYS A 9 10.43 0.87 -10.33
C LYS A 9 9.06 1.09 -9.74
N PHE A 10 8.73 0.30 -8.73
CA PHE A 10 7.51 0.56 -7.98
C PHE A 10 7.68 1.83 -7.16
N HIS A 11 6.64 2.63 -7.11
CA HIS A 11 6.65 3.90 -6.39
C HIS A 11 5.89 3.74 -5.09
N VAL A 12 6.56 4.02 -3.98
CA VAL A 12 5.98 3.92 -2.64
C VAL A 12 5.82 5.31 -2.07
N LEU A 13 4.63 5.60 -1.54
CA LEU A 13 4.37 6.84 -0.82
C LEU A 13 4.51 6.52 0.67
N ALA A 14 5.47 7.15 1.32
CA ALA A 14 5.76 6.91 2.75
C ALA A 14 5.30 8.11 3.56
N VAL A 15 4.55 7.85 4.62
CA VAL A 15 3.96 8.89 5.45
C VAL A 15 4.39 8.70 6.88
N ASP A 16 5.08 9.69 7.45
CA ASP A 16 5.52 9.61 8.84
C ASP A 16 5.81 11.03 9.33
N ASP A 17 5.23 11.41 10.46
CA ASP A 17 5.40 12.77 10.96
C ASP A 17 6.72 12.98 11.70
N THR A 18 7.44 11.92 12.00
CA THR A 18 8.70 12.01 12.70
C THR A 18 9.86 11.98 11.69
N LEU A 19 10.68 13.01 11.72
CA LEU A 19 11.75 13.14 10.72
C LEU A 19 12.67 11.93 10.68
N ILE A 20 13.08 11.44 11.84
CA ILE A 20 14.03 10.33 11.91
C ILE A 20 13.40 9.07 11.30
N ASP A 21 12.18 8.77 11.70
CA ASP A 21 11.49 7.56 11.18
C ASP A 21 11.23 7.70 9.69
N ARG A 22 10.87 8.91 9.25
CA ARG A 22 10.60 9.13 7.83
C ARG A 22 11.87 8.91 6.99
N LYS A 23 13.00 9.41 7.49
CA LYS A 23 14.24 9.19 6.77
C LYS A 23 14.68 7.74 6.77
N LEU A 24 14.41 7.03 7.87
CA LEU A 24 14.75 5.62 7.92
C LEU A 24 13.96 4.82 6.91
N ILE A 25 12.64 5.00 6.87
CA ILE A 25 11.83 4.23 5.93
C ILE A 25 12.17 4.60 4.50
N GLU A 26 12.44 5.88 4.25
CA GLU A 26 12.83 6.31 2.92
C GLU A 26 14.13 5.60 2.49
N LYS A 27 15.10 5.53 3.39
CA LYS A 27 16.37 4.89 3.07
C LYS A 27 16.18 3.40 2.81
N LEU A 28 15.41 2.73 3.66
CA LEU A 28 15.18 1.29 3.48
C LEU A 28 14.48 1.00 2.15
N LEU A 29 13.53 1.81 1.79
CA LEU A 29 12.81 1.61 0.53
C LEU A 29 13.71 1.85 -0.65
N LYS A 30 14.52 2.91 -0.60
CA LYS A 30 15.46 3.19 -1.69
C LYS A 30 16.51 2.09 -1.81
N THR A 31 16.96 1.55 -0.69
CA THR A 31 17.90 0.44 -0.70
C THR A 31 17.31 -0.76 -1.41
N SER A 32 16.01 -0.93 -1.31
CA SER A 32 15.31 -2.04 -1.96
C SER A 32 14.88 -1.69 -3.38
N SER A 33 15.39 -0.62 -3.93
CA SER A 33 15.19 -0.21 -5.33
C SER A 33 13.79 0.31 -5.63
N TYR A 34 13.09 0.83 -4.62
CA TYR A 34 11.82 1.49 -4.85
C TYR A 34 12.04 2.98 -5.10
N GLN A 35 11.17 3.57 -5.88
CA GLN A 35 11.06 5.00 -5.98
C GLN A 35 10.21 5.46 -4.79
N VAL A 36 10.61 6.51 -4.09
CA VAL A 36 9.97 6.89 -2.85
C VAL A 36 9.59 8.36 -2.85
N THR A 37 8.38 8.65 -2.42
CA THR A 37 7.98 10.00 -2.05
C THR A 37 7.61 9.94 -0.58
N ALA A 38 8.22 10.80 0.23
CA ALA A 38 7.97 10.82 1.67
C ALA A 38 7.31 12.12 2.06
N VAL A 39 6.22 12.01 2.84
CA VAL A 39 5.49 13.19 3.32
C VAL A 39 5.31 13.05 4.82
N ASP A 40 4.94 14.14 5.48
CA ASP A 40 4.93 14.16 6.94
C ASP A 40 3.54 14.14 7.55
N SER A 41 2.50 14.00 6.76
CA SER A 41 1.14 13.95 7.29
C SER A 41 0.20 13.24 6.34
N GLY A 42 -0.92 12.79 6.90
CA GLY A 42 -1.96 12.18 6.06
C GLY A 42 -2.55 13.16 5.08
N THR A 43 -2.68 14.43 5.51
CA THR A 43 -3.20 15.45 4.62
C THR A 43 -2.31 15.64 3.40
N LYS A 44 -0.99 15.68 3.62
CA LYS A 44 -0.07 15.80 2.51
C LYS A 44 -0.07 14.57 1.62
N ALA A 45 -0.29 13.40 2.22
CA ALA A 45 -0.40 12.18 1.41
C ALA A 45 -1.61 12.27 0.49
N LEU A 46 -2.74 12.72 1.02
CA LEU A 46 -3.94 12.85 0.18
C LEU A 46 -3.78 13.92 -0.89
N GLU A 47 -3.08 15.01 -0.56
CA GLU A 47 -2.79 16.03 -1.57
C GLU A 47 -1.91 15.47 -2.68
N PHE A 48 -0.92 14.70 -2.30
CA PHE A 48 -0.04 14.10 -3.30
C PHE A 48 -0.80 13.16 -4.22
N LEU A 49 -1.74 12.42 -3.68
CA LEU A 49 -2.56 11.53 -4.48
C LEU A 49 -3.62 12.27 -5.32
N GLY A 50 -3.87 13.53 -4.99
CA GLY A 50 -4.87 14.29 -5.72
C GLY A 50 -6.28 14.16 -5.20
N LEU A 51 -6.45 13.58 -3.99
CA LEU A 51 -7.79 13.39 -3.45
C LEU A 51 -8.45 14.67 -2.99
N ASN A 52 -7.66 15.68 -2.60
CA ASN A 52 -8.21 16.90 -2.04
C ASN A 52 -8.38 18.00 -3.05
N ASN A 53 -7.93 17.79 -4.25
CA ASN A 53 -8.17 18.75 -5.33
C ASN A 53 -8.33 17.94 -6.59
N ASN A 54 -8.81 18.55 -7.64
CA ASN A 54 -9.09 17.82 -8.85
C ASN A 54 -7.94 17.81 -9.83
N ASP A 55 -6.77 18.16 -9.36
CA ASP A 55 -5.62 18.13 -10.24
C ASP A 55 -5.27 16.71 -10.59
N HIS A 56 -5.08 16.46 -11.84
CA HIS A 56 -4.66 15.15 -12.27
C HIS A 56 -3.17 15.03 -12.06
N GLN A 57 -2.80 14.16 -11.17
CA GLN A 57 -1.41 13.83 -10.96
C GLN A 57 -1.12 12.64 -11.84
N ASP A 58 -0.14 12.77 -12.68
CA ASP A 58 0.27 11.63 -13.49
C ASP A 58 1.17 10.69 -12.72
N VAL A 59 1.33 10.93 -11.44
CA VAL A 59 2.21 10.11 -10.63
C VAL A 59 1.44 8.89 -10.15
N GLU A 60 1.95 7.74 -10.48
CA GLU A 60 1.33 6.51 -10.05
C GLU A 60 1.99 6.06 -8.77
N VAL A 61 1.17 5.76 -7.76
CA VAL A 61 1.64 5.21 -6.49
C VAL A 61 1.22 3.76 -6.41
N ASN A 62 2.16 2.88 -6.17
CA ASN A 62 1.92 1.46 -6.16
C ASN A 62 1.67 0.90 -4.76
N LEU A 63 2.10 1.61 -3.73
CA LEU A 63 1.93 1.17 -2.35
C LEU A 63 2.06 2.38 -1.43
N ILE A 64 1.29 2.38 -0.36
CA ILE A 64 1.36 3.43 0.66
C ILE A 64 1.76 2.79 1.97
N ILE A 65 2.80 3.34 2.62
CA ILE A 65 3.18 2.89 3.94
C ILE A 65 3.11 4.09 4.87
N THR A 66 2.36 3.98 5.96
CA THR A 66 2.08 5.12 6.83
C THR A 66 2.26 4.77 8.29
N ASP A 67 2.77 5.73 9.06
CA ASP A 67 2.79 5.66 10.50
C ASP A 67 1.35 5.68 11.01
N TYR A 68 1.10 5.01 12.12
CA TYR A 68 -0.22 5.03 12.74
C TYR A 68 -0.47 6.32 13.52
N CYS A 69 0.49 6.70 14.38
CA CYS A 69 0.31 7.84 15.26
C CYS A 69 0.78 9.12 14.61
N MET A 70 -0.14 9.91 14.13
CA MET A 70 0.16 11.20 13.54
C MET A 70 -0.90 12.21 14.01
N PRO A 71 -0.48 13.47 14.21
CA PRO A 71 -1.46 14.48 14.64
C PRO A 71 -2.51 14.72 13.56
N GLY A 72 -3.71 14.97 13.99
CA GLY A 72 -4.78 15.31 13.07
C GLY A 72 -5.42 14.13 12.40
N MET A 73 -4.67 13.39 11.66
CA MET A 73 -5.18 12.23 10.91
C MET A 73 -4.27 11.06 11.23
N THR A 74 -4.82 10.00 11.84
CA THR A 74 -4.03 8.80 12.12
C THR A 74 -3.82 8.00 10.84
N GLY A 75 -2.93 7.02 10.93
CA GLY A 75 -2.73 6.11 9.80
C GLY A 75 -4.00 5.33 9.48
N TYR A 76 -4.80 5.02 10.50
CA TYR A 76 -6.07 4.34 10.27
C TYR A 76 -7.06 5.25 9.52
N ASP A 77 -7.11 6.53 9.89
CA ASP A 77 -7.96 7.48 9.17
C ASP A 77 -7.55 7.59 7.71
N LEU A 78 -6.24 7.65 7.48
CA LEU A 78 -5.72 7.70 6.11
C LEU A 78 -6.10 6.44 5.34
N LEU A 79 -5.93 5.28 5.97
CA LEU A 79 -6.31 4.01 5.36
C LEU A 79 -7.78 4.03 4.94
N ARG A 80 -8.65 4.52 5.82
CA ARG A 80 -10.08 4.56 5.51
C ARG A 80 -10.37 5.47 4.33
N LYS A 81 -9.73 6.63 4.30
CA LYS A 81 -9.97 7.55 3.20
C LYS A 81 -9.51 6.96 1.86
N ILE A 82 -8.40 6.26 1.88
CA ILE A 82 -7.92 5.64 0.66
C ILE A 82 -8.86 4.52 0.22
N LYS A 83 -9.32 3.69 1.17
CA LYS A 83 -10.21 2.59 0.82
C LYS A 83 -11.59 3.04 0.38
N GLU A 84 -11.99 4.25 0.77
CA GLU A 84 -13.26 4.80 0.33
C GLU A 84 -13.17 5.49 -1.03
N SER A 85 -11.97 5.66 -1.55
CA SER A 85 -11.77 6.34 -2.83
C SER A 85 -11.88 5.34 -3.98
N SER A 86 -12.74 5.60 -4.94
CA SER A 86 -12.86 4.71 -6.10
C SER A 86 -11.57 4.69 -6.92
N SER A 87 -10.80 5.76 -6.86
CA SER A 87 -9.56 5.83 -7.65
C SER A 87 -8.38 5.14 -6.99
N PHE A 88 -8.35 5.10 -5.65
CA PHE A 88 -7.15 4.64 -4.95
C PHE A 88 -7.37 3.45 -4.03
N LYS A 89 -8.59 2.93 -3.96
CA LYS A 89 -8.90 1.86 -3.00
C LYS A 89 -8.10 0.59 -3.24
N ASP A 90 -7.61 0.40 -4.44
CA ASP A 90 -6.86 -0.83 -4.75
C ASP A 90 -5.37 -0.71 -4.46
N ILE A 91 -4.90 0.46 -4.05
CA ILE A 91 -3.50 0.61 -3.69
C ILE A 91 -3.28 -0.07 -2.33
N PRO A 92 -2.32 -1.00 -2.22
CA PRO A 92 -2.04 -1.63 -0.92
C PRO A 92 -1.56 -0.59 0.08
N VAL A 93 -2.06 -0.71 1.31
CA VAL A 93 -1.67 0.19 2.40
C VAL A 93 -1.08 -0.64 3.52
N VAL A 94 0.07 -0.21 4.01
CA VAL A 94 0.78 -0.86 5.11
C VAL A 94 0.90 0.16 6.24
N ILE A 95 0.68 -0.29 7.47
CA ILE A 95 0.73 0.58 8.66
C ILE A 95 1.99 0.27 9.44
N MET A 96 2.63 1.31 9.99
CA MET A 96 3.77 1.17 10.90
C MET A 96 3.38 1.76 12.23
N SER A 97 3.84 1.18 13.33
CA SER A 97 3.54 1.72 14.66
C SER A 97 4.63 1.35 15.64
N SER A 98 4.86 2.22 16.62
CA SER A 98 5.75 1.90 17.72
C SER A 98 5.08 1.04 18.77
N ASP A 99 3.75 0.93 18.73
CA ASP A 99 2.99 0.24 19.75
C ASP A 99 2.41 -1.06 19.24
N ASN A 100 2.64 -2.11 20.01
CA ASN A 100 2.09 -3.42 19.68
C ASN A 100 0.78 -3.61 20.43
N ILE A 101 -0.29 -3.05 19.91
CA ILE A 101 -1.61 -3.12 20.54
C ILE A 101 -2.50 -3.99 19.65
N PRO A 102 -2.84 -5.20 20.12
CA PRO A 102 -3.55 -6.16 19.23
C PRO A 102 -4.87 -5.63 18.69
N SER A 103 -5.65 -4.89 19.48
CA SER A 103 -6.93 -4.38 18.99
C SER A 103 -6.72 -3.37 17.86
N ARG A 104 -5.66 -2.57 17.98
CA ARG A 104 -5.34 -1.59 16.94
C ARG A 104 -4.86 -2.28 15.65
N ILE A 105 -4.02 -3.29 15.81
CA ILE A 105 -3.52 -4.05 14.68
C ILE A 105 -4.68 -4.71 13.94
N ASN A 106 -5.57 -5.36 14.70
CA ASN A 106 -6.70 -6.03 14.09
C ASN A 106 -7.62 -5.06 13.37
N ARG A 107 -7.82 -3.88 13.96
CA ARG A 107 -8.67 -2.88 13.35
C ARG A 107 -8.12 -2.42 12.02
N CYS A 108 -6.80 -2.22 11.96
CA CYS A 108 -6.16 -1.82 10.70
C CYS A 108 -6.27 -2.91 9.65
N LEU A 109 -6.02 -4.15 10.04
CA LEU A 109 -6.09 -5.24 9.08
C LEU A 109 -7.51 -5.45 8.58
N GLU A 110 -8.50 -5.35 9.48
CA GLU A 110 -9.89 -5.46 9.09
C GLU A 110 -10.30 -4.31 8.18
N GLY A 111 -9.67 -3.15 8.35
CA GLY A 111 -9.96 -2.00 7.51
C GLY A 111 -9.29 -2.06 6.15
N GLY A 112 -8.49 -3.06 5.89
CA GLY A 112 -7.90 -3.27 4.58
C GLY A 112 -6.41 -3.10 4.51
N ALA A 113 -5.71 -2.90 5.64
CA ALA A 113 -4.25 -2.84 5.61
C ALA A 113 -3.70 -4.20 5.24
N GLU A 114 -2.67 -4.21 4.41
CA GLU A 114 -2.06 -5.48 3.99
C GLU A 114 -1.07 -6.02 5.00
N GLU A 115 -0.39 -5.13 5.72
CA GLU A 115 0.60 -5.50 6.71
C GLU A 115 0.61 -4.48 7.83
N PHE A 116 1.12 -4.87 8.98
CA PHE A 116 1.30 -3.98 10.11
C PHE A 116 2.71 -4.23 10.65
N PHE A 117 3.58 -3.24 10.53
CA PHE A 117 4.98 -3.38 10.97
C PHE A 117 5.20 -2.66 12.28
N LEU A 118 5.94 -3.28 13.17
CA LEU A 118 6.36 -2.61 14.40
C LEU A 118 7.66 -1.88 14.14
N LYS A 119 7.76 -0.66 14.64
CA LYS A 119 8.99 0.10 14.53
C LYS A 119 10.01 -0.38 15.55
N PRO A 120 11.28 -0.30 15.26
CA PRO A 120 11.84 0.25 14.03
C PRO A 120 11.68 -0.72 12.86
N VAL A 121 11.27 -0.18 11.73
CA VAL A 121 11.10 -1.00 10.53
C VAL A 121 12.46 -1.48 10.06
N GLN A 122 12.53 -2.72 9.65
CA GLN A 122 13.77 -3.33 9.22
C GLN A 122 13.69 -3.72 7.75
N LEU A 123 14.84 -4.02 7.19
CA LEU A 123 14.90 -4.42 5.79
C LEU A 123 14.06 -5.65 5.53
N SER A 124 14.04 -6.60 6.48
CA SER A 124 13.19 -7.79 6.33
C SER A 124 11.71 -7.43 6.24
N ASP A 125 11.28 -6.35 6.91
CA ASP A 125 9.90 -5.89 6.79
C ASP A 125 9.65 -5.34 5.40
N VAL A 126 10.59 -4.55 4.89
CA VAL A 126 10.45 -3.97 3.56
C VAL A 126 10.37 -5.06 2.50
N ASN A 127 11.10 -6.15 2.71
CA ASN A 127 11.05 -7.26 1.76
C ASN A 127 9.68 -7.91 1.69
N LYS A 128 8.85 -7.75 2.73
CA LYS A 128 7.48 -8.29 2.72
C LYS A 128 6.54 -7.49 1.83
N LEU A 129 6.97 -6.32 1.36
CA LEU A 129 6.12 -5.49 0.52
C LEU A 129 6.01 -6.02 -0.91
N ARG A 130 7.06 -6.69 -1.39
CA ARG A 130 7.12 -7.08 -2.78
C ARG A 130 5.97 -8.01 -3.19
N PRO A 131 5.59 -9.01 -2.39
CA PRO A 131 4.46 -9.86 -2.80
C PRO A 131 3.17 -9.08 -2.99
N HIS A 132 2.94 -8.03 -2.19
CA HIS A 132 1.73 -7.23 -2.36
C HIS A 132 1.76 -6.43 -3.65
N LEU A 133 2.93 -5.95 -4.03
CA LEU A 133 3.08 -5.22 -5.28
C LEU A 133 2.90 -6.14 -6.48
N MET A 134 3.48 -7.33 -6.42
CA MET A 134 3.36 -8.27 -7.51
C MET A 134 1.95 -8.82 -7.63
N LYS A 135 1.29 -9.04 -6.49
CA LYS A 135 -0.07 -9.55 -6.48
C LYS A 135 -1.03 -8.57 -7.16
N ARG A 136 -0.86 -7.27 -6.90
CA ARG A 136 -1.72 -6.26 -7.50
C ARG A 136 -1.57 -6.27 -9.01
N THR A 137 -0.34 -6.38 -9.50
CA THR A 137 -0.08 -6.42 -10.93
C THR A 137 -0.75 -7.66 -11.54
N GLN A 138 -0.62 -8.78 -10.88
CA GLN A 138 -1.19 -10.01 -11.39
C GLN A 138 -2.72 -9.97 -11.36
N THR A 139 -3.31 -9.38 -10.35
CA THR A 139 -4.74 -9.24 -10.28
C THR A 139 -5.28 -8.41 -11.44
N ASN A 140 -4.58 -7.35 -11.80
CA ASN A 140 -5.01 -6.54 -12.93
C ASN A 140 -4.98 -7.32 -14.24
N VAL A 141 -3.97 -8.15 -14.42
CA VAL A 141 -3.90 -8.98 -15.61
C VAL A 141 -5.03 -9.99 -15.62
N ASN A 142 -5.32 -10.60 -14.48
CA ASN A 142 -6.38 -11.59 -14.41
C ASN A 142 -7.76 -10.96 -14.65
N LYS A 143 -7.95 -9.74 -14.22
CA LYS A 143 -9.21 -9.06 -14.48
C LYS A 143 -9.43 -8.86 -15.97
N ARG A 144 -8.39 -8.49 -16.69
CA ARG A 144 -8.51 -8.31 -18.13
C ARG A 144 -8.87 -9.63 -18.80
N LYS A 145 -8.23 -10.71 -18.40
CA LYS A 145 -8.52 -11.99 -18.98
C LYS A 145 -9.95 -12.42 -18.66
N ALA A 146 -10.40 -12.21 -17.45
CA ALA A 146 -11.75 -12.59 -17.07
C ALA A 146 -12.79 -11.84 -17.92
N MET A 147 -12.55 -10.58 -18.18
CA MET A 147 -13.48 -9.83 -19.00
C MET A 147 -13.53 -10.34 -20.41
N ASP A 148 -12.40 -10.78 -20.93
CA ASP A 148 -12.39 -11.32 -22.27
C ASP A 148 -13.08 -12.66 -22.37
N GLU A 149 -12.93 -13.46 -21.35
CA GLU A 149 -13.49 -14.78 -21.42
C GLU A 149 -14.87 -14.89 -20.93
N ILE A 150 -15.21 -14.03 -20.25
CA ILE A 150 -16.45 -13.94 -19.72
C ILE A 150 -17.00 -15.03 -19.22
N VAL A 151 -17.33 -15.46 -18.83
CA VAL A 151 -17.92 -16.36 -18.37
C VAL A 151 -17.69 -17.27 -17.61
N SER A 152 -17.12 -17.85 -17.39
CA SER A 152 -16.92 -18.85 -16.64
C SER A 152 -17.17 -18.63 -15.39
N PRO A 153 -18.06 -18.83 -15.04
CA PRO A 153 -18.45 -18.51 -13.87
C PRO A 153 -17.94 -19.29 -12.89
N ASP A 154 -17.92 -19.90 -12.71
CA ASP A 154 -17.70 -20.71 -11.76
C ASP A 154 -16.69 -20.61 -11.12
N ARG A 155 -16.47 -20.63 -10.83
CA ARG A 155 -15.54 -20.63 -10.23
C ARG A 155 -15.42 -20.16 -9.11
N THR A 156 -15.80 -20.17 -8.96
CA THR A 156 -15.68 -20.05 -7.96
C THR A 156 -15.77 -20.33 -6.95
N ARG A 157 -16.05 -20.58 -6.87
CA ARG A 157 -16.19 -20.98 -5.92
C ARG A 157 -15.71 -21.49 -5.15
N ALA A 158 -15.59 -21.60 -5.28
CA ALA A 158 -15.20 -22.18 -4.56
C ALA A 158 -14.55 -22.23 -3.80
N ARG A 159 -14.39 -22.17 -3.97
CA ARG A 159 -13.87 -22.32 -3.24
C ARG A 159 -13.52 -22.08 -2.23
N TYR A 160 -13.62 -21.83 -2.48
CA TYR A 160 -13.44 -21.73 -1.55
C TYR A 160 -13.37 -22.11 -0.80
N ASN A 161 -13.68 -22.25 -0.95
CA ASN A 161 -13.71 -22.75 -0.24
C ASN A 161 -13.31 -23.21 0.35
N GLU A 162 -13.18 -23.19 0.04
CA GLU A 162 -12.91 -23.58 0.57
C GLU A 162 -12.41 -23.67 1.21
N LEU A 163 -12.29 -23.43 0.95
CA LEU A 163 -12.03 -23.45 1.58
C LEU A 163 -11.68 -23.54 2.24
N GLU A 164 -11.82 -23.48 1.96
CA GLU A 164 -11.79 -23.53 2.56
C GLU A 164 -11.49 -23.74 3.12
N VAL A 165 -11.59 -23.64 2.73
CA VAL A 165 -11.52 -23.81 3.23
C VAL A 165 -11.20 -23.94 3.64
N ASN A 166 -11.09 -23.75 3.37
CA ASN A 166 -11.02 -23.86 3.78
C ASN A 166 -10.95 -23.88 4.10
#